data_81d04209d0e4a7de1673cf6d332e5f7e
#
_entry.id   81d04209d0e4a7de1673cf6d332e5f7e
#
_cell.length_a   1.000
_cell.length_b   1.000
_cell.length_c   1.000
_cell.angle_alpha   90.00
_cell.angle_beta   90.00
_cell.angle_gamma   90.00
#
_symmetry.space_group_name_H-M   'P 1'
#
loop_
_entity.id
_entity.type
_entity.pdbx_description
1 polymer ?
#
loop_
_entity_poly.entity_id
_entity_poly.type
_entity_poly.pdbx_seq_one_letter_code
_entity_poly.pdbx_strand_id
1 'polypeptide(L)'
;MGFKILAINPGSTSTKVALYDEERPSLDLTLRHTAEQIARYTNIIDQLGWRREMILTALSEHGFDIMQLSAVIGRGGLVRPIPAGVYEVNEAMRRDLTNATMEHASNLGGLLAAEIAAMAGVKAYIADPVVVDEMEDVARLSGHPDCPRKSIFHALNQKATARLHCDRIGIVYEKANLVVAHLGGGISVAAHKQGRVVDVNNALDGDGPFAPERAGSLPAGEFADLCFSGRYTRREVQKMLAGQGGLVAHLGTNSMMQVSERIAQGDEKARLVAEAMCYGISKQIGAMAAAMCGRVDAVILTGGIAHNEFVVRYIEQHCSFIAPVSVYPGENELESLVANALVVLRGTIVPKVYACRVKELRTRRSRPSGSDRQGSKSRTPHTPCETANRAPNRNRAAKRNRAATETSAGY
;
A
#
# COMPACT_ATOMS: atom_id res chain seq x y z
N MET A 1 -0.03 31.47 -20.61
CA MET A 1 -1.26 30.81 -20.14
C MET A 1 -0.84 29.72 -19.18
N GLY A 2 -1.52 29.60 -18.04
CA GLY A 2 -1.26 28.53 -17.06
C GLY A 2 -1.73 27.17 -17.56
N PHE A 3 -1.24 26.08 -16.95
CA PHE A 3 -1.68 24.72 -17.26
C PHE A 3 -3.01 24.44 -16.58
N LYS A 4 -4.02 24.03 -17.35
CA LYS A 4 -5.31 23.58 -16.83
C LYS A 4 -5.34 22.06 -16.75
N ILE A 5 -5.52 21.52 -15.57
CA ILE A 5 -5.39 20.07 -15.27
C ILE A 5 -6.68 19.56 -14.66
N LEU A 6 -7.22 18.49 -15.24
CA LEU A 6 -8.34 17.74 -14.68
C LEU A 6 -7.79 16.53 -13.91
N ALA A 7 -8.05 16.47 -12.60
CA ALA A 7 -7.73 15.34 -11.74
C ALA A 7 -8.99 14.53 -11.44
N ILE A 8 -8.89 13.18 -11.53
CA ILE A 8 -10.01 12.26 -11.39
C ILE A 8 -9.66 11.16 -10.39
N ASN A 9 -10.46 11.02 -9.33
CA ASN A 9 -10.31 9.99 -8.32
C ASN A 9 -11.63 9.22 -8.13
N PRO A 10 -11.86 8.12 -8.85
CA PRO A 10 -13.05 7.30 -8.70
C PRO A 10 -12.97 6.42 -7.45
N GLY A 11 -13.98 6.55 -6.58
CA GLY A 11 -14.26 5.67 -5.47
C GLY A 11 -15.43 4.74 -5.74
N SER A 12 -15.77 3.85 -4.80
CA SER A 12 -16.87 2.89 -4.94
C SER A 12 -18.24 3.59 -5.02
N THR A 13 -18.47 4.61 -4.19
CA THR A 13 -19.76 5.32 -4.07
C THR A 13 -19.71 6.77 -4.55
N SER A 14 -18.59 7.22 -5.10
CA SER A 14 -18.43 8.58 -5.63
C SER A 14 -17.28 8.64 -6.63
N THR A 15 -17.29 9.71 -7.44
CA THR A 15 -16.12 10.11 -8.24
C THR A 15 -15.77 11.54 -7.86
N LYS A 16 -14.59 11.73 -7.26
CA LYS A 16 -14.06 13.06 -6.99
C LYS A 16 -13.35 13.59 -8.23
N VAL A 17 -13.63 14.82 -8.58
CA VAL A 17 -13.08 15.49 -9.77
C VAL A 17 -12.68 16.90 -9.38
N ALA A 18 -11.48 17.31 -9.73
CA ALA A 18 -11.05 18.67 -9.52
C ALA A 18 -10.36 19.25 -10.76
N LEU A 19 -10.66 20.51 -11.05
CA LEU A 19 -10.01 21.30 -12.07
C LEU A 19 -9.05 22.28 -11.41
N TYR A 20 -7.83 22.35 -11.90
CA TYR A 20 -6.80 23.24 -11.41
C TYR A 20 -6.30 24.16 -12.53
N ASP A 21 -5.98 25.40 -12.14
CA ASP A 21 -5.18 26.30 -12.94
C ASP A 21 -3.81 26.44 -12.26
N GLU A 22 -2.80 25.77 -12.80
CA GLU A 22 -1.55 25.48 -12.10
C GLU A 22 -1.81 24.74 -10.77
N GLU A 23 -1.32 25.24 -9.63
CA GLU A 23 -1.57 24.70 -8.30
C GLU A 23 -2.90 25.15 -7.68
N ARG A 24 -3.66 26.04 -8.30
CA ARG A 24 -4.86 26.62 -7.71
C ARG A 24 -6.09 25.83 -8.12
N PRO A 25 -6.86 25.27 -7.17
CA PRO A 25 -8.12 24.64 -7.49
C PRO A 25 -9.12 25.68 -7.99
N SER A 26 -9.69 25.45 -9.16
CA SER A 26 -10.76 26.29 -9.75
C SER A 26 -12.14 25.64 -9.63
N LEU A 27 -12.18 24.30 -9.50
CA LEU A 27 -13.40 23.52 -9.28
C LEU A 27 -13.07 22.25 -8.51
N ASP A 28 -13.86 21.89 -7.49
CA ASP A 28 -13.76 20.63 -6.76
C ASP A 28 -15.17 20.04 -6.59
N LEU A 29 -15.38 18.87 -7.12
CA LEU A 29 -16.67 18.20 -7.17
C LEU A 29 -16.58 16.78 -6.63
N THR A 30 -17.59 16.40 -5.85
CA THR A 30 -17.82 15.02 -5.45
C THR A 30 -19.12 14.52 -6.08
N LEU A 31 -19.00 13.79 -7.19
CA LEU A 31 -20.10 13.15 -7.88
C LEU A 31 -20.50 11.88 -7.14
N ARG A 32 -21.60 11.94 -6.37
CA ARG A 32 -22.10 10.80 -5.58
C ARG A 32 -22.88 9.83 -6.44
N HIS A 33 -22.76 8.54 -6.14
CA HIS A 33 -23.43 7.44 -6.82
C HIS A 33 -24.37 6.74 -5.85
N THR A 34 -25.65 6.63 -6.19
CA THR A 34 -26.59 5.88 -5.36
C THR A 34 -26.40 4.36 -5.54
N ALA A 35 -26.86 3.60 -4.56
CA ALA A 35 -26.78 2.14 -4.63
C ALA A 35 -27.54 1.59 -5.86
N GLU A 36 -28.67 2.21 -6.22
CA GLU A 36 -29.49 1.83 -7.39
C GLU A 36 -28.75 2.13 -8.71
N GLN A 37 -28.01 3.23 -8.78
CA GLN A 37 -27.21 3.56 -9.96
C GLN A 37 -26.08 2.53 -10.16
N ILE A 38 -25.37 2.20 -9.07
CA ILE A 38 -24.27 1.23 -9.09
C ILE A 38 -24.79 -0.17 -9.44
N ALA A 39 -25.94 -0.58 -8.87
CA ALA A 39 -26.53 -1.90 -9.08
C ALA A 39 -26.95 -2.20 -10.53
N ARG A 40 -26.99 -1.18 -11.40
CA ARG A 40 -27.27 -1.36 -12.85
C ARG A 40 -26.10 -2.02 -13.59
N TYR A 41 -24.92 -2.09 -12.98
CA TYR A 41 -23.69 -2.57 -13.60
C TYR A 41 -23.21 -3.82 -12.88
N THR A 42 -22.90 -4.87 -13.66
CA THR A 42 -22.39 -6.12 -13.10
C THR A 42 -20.94 -5.99 -12.63
N ASN A 43 -20.11 -5.32 -13.44
CA ASN A 43 -18.70 -5.12 -13.16
C ASN A 43 -18.38 -3.62 -13.03
N ILE A 44 -17.31 -3.30 -12.33
CA ILE A 44 -16.86 -1.90 -12.18
C ILE A 44 -16.51 -1.28 -13.53
N ILE A 45 -15.92 -2.05 -14.44
CA ILE A 45 -15.52 -1.55 -15.76
C ILE A 45 -16.73 -1.08 -16.59
N ASP A 46 -17.88 -1.69 -16.41
CA ASP A 46 -19.12 -1.33 -17.15
C ASP A 46 -19.61 0.09 -16.78
N GLN A 47 -19.13 0.65 -15.66
CA GLN A 47 -19.47 2.01 -15.23
C GLN A 47 -18.66 3.10 -15.94
N LEU A 48 -17.66 2.75 -16.79
CA LEU A 48 -16.73 3.70 -17.40
C LEU A 48 -17.45 4.80 -18.18
N GLY A 49 -18.31 4.43 -19.15
CA GLY A 49 -19.04 5.38 -19.97
C GLY A 49 -19.97 6.28 -19.16
N TRP A 50 -20.73 5.69 -18.23
CA TRP A 50 -21.63 6.43 -17.34
C TRP A 50 -20.89 7.46 -16.48
N ARG A 51 -19.78 7.07 -15.84
CA ARG A 51 -18.99 7.99 -15.01
C ARG A 51 -18.32 9.08 -15.84
N ARG A 52 -17.88 8.77 -17.08
CA ARG A 52 -17.36 9.77 -18.01
C ARG A 52 -18.42 10.83 -18.32
N GLU A 53 -19.63 10.42 -18.72
CA GLU A 53 -20.73 11.35 -19.01
C GLU A 53 -21.07 12.23 -17.80
N MET A 54 -21.10 11.67 -16.60
CA MET A 54 -21.32 12.45 -15.38
C MET A 54 -20.24 13.52 -15.17
N ILE A 55 -18.98 13.20 -15.42
CA ILE A 55 -17.87 14.16 -15.31
C ILE A 55 -18.03 15.27 -16.37
N LEU A 56 -18.27 14.91 -17.62
CA LEU A 56 -18.41 15.87 -18.71
C LEU A 56 -19.61 16.80 -18.50
N THR A 57 -20.74 16.26 -18.07
CA THR A 57 -21.93 17.04 -17.72
C THR A 57 -21.62 18.03 -16.60
N ALA A 58 -21.01 17.56 -15.51
CA ALA A 58 -20.67 18.41 -14.38
C ALA A 58 -19.71 19.54 -14.77
N LEU A 59 -18.70 19.27 -15.61
CA LEU A 59 -17.79 20.31 -16.11
C LEU A 59 -18.55 21.33 -16.97
N SER A 60 -19.42 20.87 -17.88
CA SER A 60 -20.23 21.74 -18.74
C SER A 60 -21.20 22.62 -17.94
N GLU A 61 -21.89 22.07 -16.93
CA GLU A 61 -22.78 22.81 -16.03
C GLU A 61 -22.06 23.92 -15.27
N HIS A 62 -20.75 23.76 -15.02
CA HIS A 62 -19.88 24.79 -14.42
C HIS A 62 -19.20 25.68 -15.46
N GLY A 63 -19.63 25.61 -16.73
CA GLY A 63 -19.14 26.47 -17.81
C GLY A 63 -17.70 26.18 -18.25
N PHE A 64 -17.17 24.98 -17.97
CA PHE A 64 -15.84 24.60 -18.37
C PHE A 64 -15.84 23.80 -19.68
N ASP A 65 -15.07 24.28 -20.66
CA ASP A 65 -14.82 23.59 -21.92
C ASP A 65 -13.55 22.74 -21.80
N ILE A 66 -13.69 21.41 -21.98
CA ILE A 66 -12.57 20.46 -21.93
C ILE A 66 -11.47 20.74 -22.94
N MET A 67 -11.76 21.47 -24.03
CA MET A 67 -10.75 21.89 -25.02
C MET A 67 -9.70 22.84 -24.44
N GLN A 68 -9.93 23.40 -23.26
CA GLN A 68 -8.96 24.24 -22.54
C GLN A 68 -7.97 23.44 -21.70
N LEU A 69 -8.15 22.12 -21.55
CA LEU A 69 -7.27 21.27 -20.76
C LEU A 69 -5.86 21.21 -21.35
N SER A 70 -4.87 21.15 -20.48
CA SER A 70 -3.46 20.87 -20.80
C SER A 70 -3.12 19.39 -20.57
N ALA A 71 -3.78 18.76 -19.60
CA ALA A 71 -3.65 17.33 -19.29
C ALA A 71 -4.83 16.83 -18.47
N VAL A 72 -5.04 15.52 -18.48
CA VAL A 72 -5.92 14.82 -17.54
C VAL A 72 -5.10 13.81 -16.74
N ILE A 73 -5.30 13.76 -15.42
CA ILE A 73 -4.62 12.79 -14.57
C ILE A 73 -5.63 12.04 -13.72
N GLY A 74 -5.54 10.71 -13.74
CA GLY A 74 -6.41 9.83 -12.96
C GLY A 74 -5.66 9.13 -11.84
N ARG A 75 -6.39 8.75 -10.78
CA ARG A 75 -5.86 7.81 -9.79
C ARG A 75 -5.51 6.50 -10.49
N GLY A 76 -4.28 5.98 -10.25
CA GLY A 76 -3.84 4.72 -10.81
C GLY A 76 -4.54 3.53 -10.16
N GLY A 77 -4.93 2.55 -10.98
CA GLY A 77 -5.58 1.32 -10.56
C GLY A 77 -4.63 0.14 -10.38
N LEU A 78 -5.21 -1.06 -10.36
CA LEU A 78 -4.52 -2.33 -10.15
C LEU A 78 -3.90 -2.85 -11.48
N VAL A 79 -2.91 -2.12 -11.96
CA VAL A 79 -2.03 -2.60 -13.05
C VAL A 79 -0.98 -3.57 -12.49
N ARG A 80 -0.09 -4.07 -13.33
CA ARG A 80 1.07 -4.86 -12.86
C ARG A 80 1.94 -4.00 -11.93
N PRO A 81 2.66 -4.62 -10.97
CA PRO A 81 3.60 -3.90 -10.11
C PRO A 81 4.60 -3.08 -10.93
N ILE A 82 4.75 -1.81 -10.59
CA ILE A 82 5.61 -0.83 -11.26
C ILE A 82 6.34 0.05 -10.25
N PRO A 83 7.51 0.59 -10.58
CA PRO A 83 8.16 1.62 -9.77
C PRO A 83 7.31 2.88 -9.64
N ALA A 84 7.51 3.65 -8.56
CA ALA A 84 6.86 4.94 -8.35
C ALA A 84 7.13 5.93 -9.50
N GLY A 85 6.21 6.87 -9.70
CA GLY A 85 6.34 7.97 -10.65
C GLY A 85 5.08 8.21 -11.48
N VAL A 86 5.20 9.14 -12.43
CA VAL A 86 4.13 9.50 -13.36
C VAL A 86 4.25 8.65 -14.62
N TYR A 87 3.15 8.11 -15.08
CA TYR A 87 3.05 7.28 -16.27
C TYR A 87 2.03 7.88 -17.24
N GLU A 88 2.37 7.96 -18.53
CA GLU A 88 1.42 8.23 -19.58
C GLU A 88 0.50 7.00 -19.74
N VAL A 89 -0.81 7.20 -19.83
CA VAL A 89 -1.77 6.12 -20.00
C VAL A 89 -1.74 5.65 -21.46
N ASN A 90 -1.03 4.58 -21.72
CA ASN A 90 -0.91 3.97 -23.03
C ASN A 90 -1.83 2.75 -23.22
N GLU A 91 -1.89 2.18 -24.41
CA GLU A 91 -2.73 1.03 -24.75
C GLU A 91 -2.45 -0.22 -23.92
N ALA A 92 -1.20 -0.44 -23.52
CA ALA A 92 -0.84 -1.56 -22.65
C ALA A 92 -1.46 -1.40 -21.26
N MET A 93 -1.42 -0.19 -20.70
CA MET A 93 -2.02 0.12 -19.40
C MET A 93 -3.54 0.06 -19.47
N ARG A 94 -4.16 0.60 -20.52
CA ARG A 94 -5.63 0.53 -20.73
C ARG A 94 -6.10 -0.92 -20.75
N ARG A 95 -5.40 -1.80 -21.50
CA ARG A 95 -5.73 -3.24 -21.53
C ARG A 95 -5.63 -3.90 -20.16
N ASP A 96 -4.56 -3.61 -19.40
CA ASP A 96 -4.37 -4.22 -18.08
C ASP A 96 -5.42 -3.71 -17.08
N LEU A 97 -5.81 -2.43 -17.13
CA LEU A 97 -6.89 -1.86 -16.29
C LEU A 97 -8.26 -2.43 -16.64
N THR A 98 -8.56 -2.62 -17.93
CA THR A 98 -9.82 -3.20 -18.40
C THR A 98 -9.94 -4.68 -18.02
N ASN A 99 -8.83 -5.44 -18.05
CA ASN A 99 -8.80 -6.88 -17.78
C ASN A 99 -8.28 -7.20 -16.38
N ALA A 100 -8.29 -6.24 -15.46
CA ALA A 100 -7.79 -6.45 -14.11
C ALA A 100 -8.56 -7.60 -13.42
N THR A 101 -7.81 -8.55 -12.85
CA THR A 101 -8.39 -9.73 -12.18
C THR A 101 -9.10 -9.38 -10.86
N MET A 102 -8.80 -8.22 -10.31
CA MET A 102 -9.44 -7.69 -9.10
C MET A 102 -10.20 -6.42 -9.45
N GLU A 103 -11.48 -6.41 -9.14
CA GLU A 103 -12.33 -5.24 -9.33
C GLU A 103 -12.08 -4.19 -8.25
N HIS A 104 -11.70 -3.00 -8.66
CA HIS A 104 -11.54 -1.85 -7.79
C HIS A 104 -11.87 -0.56 -8.54
N ALA A 105 -12.56 0.37 -7.89
CA ALA A 105 -12.98 1.62 -8.53
C ALA A 105 -11.81 2.43 -9.11
N SER A 106 -10.62 2.37 -8.50
CA SER A 106 -9.43 3.05 -9.01
C SER A 106 -9.00 2.58 -10.41
N ASN A 107 -9.44 1.39 -10.87
CA ASN A 107 -9.15 0.91 -12.22
C ASN A 107 -9.75 1.83 -13.29
N LEU A 108 -10.83 2.53 -12.95
CA LEU A 108 -11.47 3.49 -13.85
C LEU A 108 -10.69 4.81 -13.97
N GLY A 109 -9.84 5.16 -13.00
CA GLY A 109 -9.21 6.49 -13.00
C GLY A 109 -8.32 6.75 -14.21
N GLY A 110 -7.43 5.81 -14.55
CA GLY A 110 -6.61 5.91 -15.75
C GLY A 110 -7.41 5.82 -17.05
N LEU A 111 -8.50 5.01 -17.06
CA LEU A 111 -9.37 4.86 -18.24
C LEU A 111 -10.20 6.12 -18.48
N LEU A 112 -10.81 6.70 -17.43
CA LEU A 112 -11.53 7.97 -17.51
C LEU A 112 -10.62 9.10 -17.98
N ALA A 113 -9.39 9.15 -17.40
CA ALA A 113 -8.41 10.14 -17.83
C ALA A 113 -8.06 10.00 -19.33
N ALA A 114 -7.85 8.77 -19.80
CA ALA A 114 -7.53 8.51 -21.20
C ALA A 114 -8.66 8.90 -22.16
N GLU A 115 -9.92 8.59 -21.84
CA GLU A 115 -11.06 8.92 -22.69
C GLU A 115 -11.30 10.43 -22.77
N ILE A 116 -11.29 11.14 -21.63
CA ILE A 116 -11.48 12.60 -21.61
C ILE A 116 -10.29 13.33 -22.26
N ALA A 117 -9.07 12.88 -22.02
CA ALA A 117 -7.88 13.44 -22.64
C ALA A 117 -7.90 13.28 -24.18
N ALA A 118 -8.36 12.12 -24.68
CA ALA A 118 -8.52 11.89 -26.12
C ALA A 118 -9.55 12.85 -26.75
N MET A 119 -10.65 13.13 -26.06
CA MET A 119 -11.66 14.10 -26.51
C MET A 119 -11.08 15.53 -26.52
N ALA A 120 -10.26 15.90 -25.54
CA ALA A 120 -9.63 17.21 -25.43
C ALA A 120 -8.35 17.36 -26.28
N GLY A 121 -7.87 16.30 -26.93
CA GLY A 121 -6.62 16.33 -27.70
C GLY A 121 -5.35 16.48 -26.87
N VAL A 122 -5.37 16.09 -25.59
CA VAL A 122 -4.26 16.19 -24.65
C VAL A 122 -3.81 14.83 -24.13
N LYS A 123 -2.76 14.79 -23.30
CA LYS A 123 -2.26 13.55 -22.71
C LYS A 123 -2.95 13.20 -21.40
N ALA A 124 -3.07 11.89 -21.17
CA ALA A 124 -3.58 11.32 -19.93
C ALA A 124 -2.45 10.71 -19.11
N TYR A 125 -2.49 10.91 -17.80
CA TYR A 125 -1.51 10.38 -16.86
C TYR A 125 -2.15 9.64 -15.69
N ILE A 126 -1.37 8.78 -15.04
CA ILE A 126 -1.56 8.34 -13.66
C ILE A 126 -0.27 8.58 -12.88
N ALA A 127 -0.38 8.68 -11.56
CA ALA A 127 0.78 8.81 -10.68
C ALA A 127 0.68 7.86 -9.50
N ASP A 128 1.83 7.28 -9.12
CA ASP A 128 2.02 6.46 -7.92
C ASP A 128 0.81 5.55 -7.61
N PRO A 129 0.45 4.59 -8.50
CA PRO A 129 -0.71 3.72 -8.28
C PRO A 129 -0.52 2.84 -7.05
N VAL A 130 -1.61 2.29 -6.52
CA VAL A 130 -1.61 1.44 -5.32
C VAL A 130 -0.68 0.21 -5.41
N VAL A 131 -0.29 -0.17 -6.62
CA VAL A 131 0.61 -1.28 -6.95
C VAL A 131 2.06 -0.85 -7.16
N VAL A 132 2.43 0.35 -6.70
CA VAL A 132 3.86 0.73 -6.67
C VAL A 132 4.63 -0.32 -5.91
N ASP A 133 5.69 -0.83 -6.52
CA ASP A 133 6.51 -1.89 -5.94
C ASP A 133 8.00 -1.58 -6.09
N GLU A 134 8.57 -1.14 -4.99
CA GLU A 134 9.98 -0.81 -4.82
C GLU A 134 10.61 -1.60 -3.65
N MET A 135 9.89 -2.62 -3.15
CA MET A 135 10.35 -3.46 -2.04
C MET A 135 11.72 -4.08 -2.34
N GLU A 136 12.56 -4.17 -1.31
CA GLU A 136 13.78 -4.97 -1.37
C GLU A 136 13.43 -6.46 -1.48
N ASP A 137 14.29 -7.25 -2.15
CA ASP A 137 14.01 -8.67 -2.39
C ASP A 137 13.82 -9.47 -1.09
N VAL A 138 14.56 -9.11 -0.04
CA VAL A 138 14.39 -9.73 1.30
C VAL A 138 13.01 -9.46 1.90
N ALA A 139 12.42 -8.29 1.61
CA ALA A 139 11.11 -7.91 2.11
C ALA A 139 9.96 -8.63 1.38
N ARG A 140 10.23 -9.24 0.21
CA ARG A 140 9.20 -9.98 -0.55
C ARG A 140 8.98 -11.39 -0.05
N LEU A 141 9.96 -11.96 0.65
CA LEU A 141 9.88 -13.33 1.12
C LEU A 141 9.02 -13.41 2.38
N SER A 142 8.11 -14.36 2.38
CA SER A 142 7.39 -14.80 3.56
C SER A 142 7.94 -16.14 4.04
N GLY A 143 7.28 -16.76 5.01
CA GLY A 143 7.64 -18.09 5.49
C GLY A 143 7.41 -19.23 4.50
N HIS A 144 6.75 -18.98 3.37
CA HIS A 144 6.48 -20.02 2.36
C HIS A 144 6.58 -19.44 0.93
N PRO A 145 7.23 -20.13 -0.02
CA PRO A 145 7.48 -19.61 -1.38
C PRO A 145 6.21 -19.37 -2.19
N ASP A 146 5.12 -20.09 -1.92
CA ASP A 146 3.85 -19.90 -2.61
C ASP A 146 3.02 -18.73 -2.06
N CYS A 147 3.47 -18.10 -0.97
CA CYS A 147 2.82 -16.99 -0.31
C CYS A 147 3.72 -15.75 -0.23
N PRO A 148 4.22 -15.21 -1.36
CA PRO A 148 5.10 -14.04 -1.33
C PRO A 148 4.34 -12.81 -0.85
N ARG A 149 5.06 -11.89 -0.17
CA ARG A 149 4.52 -10.58 0.20
C ARG A 149 4.35 -9.71 -1.05
N LYS A 150 3.34 -8.87 -1.04
CA LYS A 150 2.99 -7.97 -2.15
C LYS A 150 2.91 -6.54 -1.67
N SER A 151 3.43 -5.62 -2.46
CA SER A 151 3.29 -4.19 -2.24
C SER A 151 1.93 -3.72 -2.75
N ILE A 152 0.98 -3.47 -1.84
CA ILE A 152 -0.30 -2.83 -2.15
C ILE A 152 -0.58 -1.81 -1.03
N PHE A 153 -0.46 -0.52 -1.34
CA PHE A 153 -0.52 0.52 -0.33
C PHE A 153 -0.97 1.87 -0.90
N HIS A 154 -1.15 2.86 -0.05
CA HIS A 154 -1.57 4.21 -0.43
C HIS A 154 -0.38 5.03 -0.96
N ALA A 155 0.22 4.56 -2.06
CA ALA A 155 1.48 5.08 -2.58
C ALA A 155 1.43 6.58 -2.89
N LEU A 156 0.38 7.05 -3.58
CA LEU A 156 0.21 8.45 -3.95
C LEU A 156 0.22 9.36 -2.71
N ASN A 157 -0.63 9.05 -1.72
CA ASN A 157 -0.71 9.85 -0.49
C ASN A 157 0.60 9.77 0.32
N GLN A 158 1.15 8.58 0.54
CA GLN A 158 2.36 8.41 1.35
C GLN A 158 3.55 9.15 0.75
N LYS A 159 3.78 9.03 -0.56
CA LYS A 159 4.89 9.70 -1.24
C LYS A 159 4.71 11.22 -1.29
N ALA A 160 3.49 11.69 -1.52
CA ALA A 160 3.20 13.12 -1.49
C ALA A 160 3.43 13.72 -0.09
N THR A 161 2.91 13.04 0.95
CA THR A 161 3.09 13.48 2.35
C THR A 161 4.55 13.42 2.78
N ALA A 162 5.31 12.40 2.36
CA ALA A 162 6.74 12.29 2.63
C ALA A 162 7.54 13.45 2.00
N ARG A 163 7.26 13.81 0.74
CA ARG A 163 7.87 14.97 0.07
C ARG A 163 7.51 16.27 0.77
N LEU A 164 6.21 16.48 1.06
CA LEU A 164 5.74 17.66 1.79
C LEU A 164 6.43 17.81 3.16
N HIS A 165 6.61 16.71 3.89
CA HIS A 165 7.34 16.73 5.16
C HIS A 165 8.80 17.14 4.96
N CYS A 166 9.49 16.53 3.99
CA CYS A 166 10.88 16.84 3.68
C CYS A 166 11.07 18.30 3.27
N ASP A 167 10.19 18.83 2.44
CA ASP A 167 10.21 20.24 2.02
C ASP A 167 10.05 21.18 3.23
N ARG A 168 9.14 20.86 4.17
CA ARG A 168 8.91 21.67 5.39
C ARG A 168 10.10 21.71 6.32
N ILE A 169 10.86 20.63 6.42
CA ILE A 169 12.03 20.55 7.31
C ILE A 169 13.36 20.81 6.57
N GLY A 170 13.30 21.14 5.27
CA GLY A 170 14.46 21.53 4.46
C GLY A 170 15.41 20.37 4.11
N ILE A 171 14.91 19.15 4.01
CA ILE A 171 15.69 17.96 3.57
C ILE A 171 15.19 17.45 2.23
N VAL A 172 16.05 16.71 1.51
CA VAL A 172 15.70 16.11 0.22
C VAL A 172 15.11 14.73 0.46
N TYR A 173 13.91 14.44 -0.07
CA TYR A 173 13.23 13.17 0.12
C TYR A 173 14.08 11.96 -0.30
N GLU A 174 14.88 12.10 -1.38
CA GLU A 174 15.80 11.06 -1.87
C GLU A 174 17.02 10.83 -0.95
N LYS A 175 17.13 11.58 0.14
CA LYS A 175 18.15 11.38 1.18
C LYS A 175 17.55 11.02 2.54
N ALA A 176 16.23 11.11 2.69
CA ALA A 176 15.50 10.86 3.94
C ALA A 176 15.17 9.38 4.14
N ASN A 177 15.11 8.97 5.39
CA ASN A 177 14.57 7.70 5.84
C ASN A 177 13.33 7.96 6.71
N LEU A 178 12.16 7.60 6.24
CA LEU A 178 10.90 7.92 6.91
C LEU A 178 10.08 6.65 7.12
N VAL A 179 9.37 6.56 8.23
CA VAL A 179 8.27 5.61 8.37
C VAL A 179 6.97 6.37 8.15
N VAL A 180 6.21 6.00 7.13
CA VAL A 180 4.94 6.67 6.81
C VAL A 180 3.78 5.70 7.06
N ALA A 181 2.85 6.10 7.92
CA ALA A 181 1.62 5.38 8.21
C ALA A 181 0.41 6.14 7.65
N HIS A 182 -0.21 5.60 6.61
CA HIS A 182 -1.50 6.07 6.12
C HIS A 182 -2.61 5.35 6.89
N LEU A 183 -3.45 6.12 7.55
CA LEU A 183 -4.51 5.67 8.46
C LEU A 183 -5.88 6.01 7.85
N GLY A 184 -6.49 5.03 7.21
CA GLY A 184 -7.80 5.16 6.54
C GLY A 184 -8.66 3.91 6.71
N GLY A 185 -9.61 3.65 5.82
CA GLY A 185 -10.41 2.42 5.80
C GLY A 185 -9.54 1.15 5.67
N GLY A 186 -8.41 1.25 4.96
CA GLY A 186 -7.25 0.38 5.05
C GLY A 186 -6.09 1.12 5.68
N ILE A 187 -5.14 0.41 6.29
CA ILE A 187 -3.94 0.98 6.91
C ILE A 187 -2.70 0.43 6.23
N SER A 188 -1.83 1.31 5.75
CA SER A 188 -0.52 0.94 5.22
C SER A 188 0.59 1.67 5.96
N VAL A 189 1.59 0.92 6.39
CA VAL A 189 2.78 1.44 7.06
C VAL A 189 4.00 1.04 6.23
N ALA A 190 4.78 2.01 5.79
CA ALA A 190 5.88 1.80 4.86
C ALA A 190 7.20 2.37 5.36
N ALA A 191 8.28 1.70 5.02
CA ALA A 191 9.65 2.16 5.17
C ALA A 191 10.08 2.89 3.89
N HIS A 192 10.14 4.22 3.96
CA HIS A 192 10.69 5.06 2.89
C HIS A 192 12.17 5.28 3.13
N LYS A 193 13.00 4.69 2.29
CA LYS A 193 14.45 4.78 2.36
C LYS A 193 14.97 5.47 1.10
N GLN A 194 15.46 6.69 1.27
CA GLN A 194 16.08 7.46 0.19
C GLN A 194 15.20 7.55 -1.08
N GLY A 195 13.95 8.00 -0.88
CA GLY A 195 12.98 8.19 -1.97
C GLY A 195 12.25 6.92 -2.43
N ARG A 196 12.60 5.73 -1.93
CA ARG A 196 12.00 4.44 -2.31
C ARG A 196 11.25 3.82 -1.14
N VAL A 197 10.15 3.13 -1.43
CA VAL A 197 9.42 2.31 -0.44
C VAL A 197 10.00 0.90 -0.44
N VAL A 198 10.92 0.64 0.49
CA VAL A 198 11.71 -0.60 0.53
C VAL A 198 11.02 -1.75 1.25
N ASP A 199 10.04 -1.45 2.08
CA ASP A 199 9.14 -2.42 2.72
C ASP A 199 7.79 -1.76 3.03
N VAL A 200 6.71 -2.51 2.90
CA VAL A 200 5.35 -2.07 3.21
C VAL A 200 4.43 -3.29 3.38
N ASN A 201 3.41 -3.18 4.23
CA ASN A 201 2.38 -4.20 4.32
C ASN A 201 1.38 -4.12 3.15
N ASN A 202 0.77 -5.24 2.82
CA ASN A 202 -0.36 -5.28 1.90
C ASN A 202 -1.64 -4.82 2.62
N ALA A 203 -2.00 -3.56 2.43
CA ALA A 203 -3.12 -2.91 3.11
C ALA A 203 -4.50 -3.30 2.58
N LEU A 204 -4.60 -4.16 1.56
CA LEU A 204 -5.86 -4.57 0.96
C LEU A 204 -6.38 -5.90 1.57
N ASP A 205 -5.62 -6.96 1.40
CA ASP A 205 -6.03 -8.33 1.74
C ASP A 205 -4.89 -9.15 2.36
N GLY A 206 -3.85 -8.49 2.87
CA GLY A 206 -2.63 -9.14 3.31
C GLY A 206 -2.26 -8.89 4.77
N ASP A 207 -0.98 -8.62 4.96
CA ASP A 207 -0.33 -8.49 6.26
C ASP A 207 -0.45 -7.09 6.87
N GLY A 208 0.03 -6.95 8.10
CA GLY A 208 0.07 -5.68 8.83
C GLY A 208 -1.04 -5.52 9.87
N PRO A 209 -1.26 -4.32 10.40
CA PRO A 209 -2.30 -4.05 11.40
C PRO A 209 -3.68 -4.21 10.78
N PHE A 210 -4.66 -4.64 11.59
CA PHE A 210 -6.03 -4.53 11.15
C PHE A 210 -6.47 -3.05 11.07
N ALA A 211 -7.43 -2.77 10.22
CA ALA A 211 -7.90 -1.43 9.91
C ALA A 211 -9.42 -1.37 10.11
N PRO A 212 -10.09 -0.23 9.91
CA PRO A 212 -11.55 -0.17 9.97
C PRO A 212 -12.26 -1.27 9.16
N GLU A 213 -11.80 -1.59 7.95
CA GLU A 213 -12.46 -2.53 7.04
C GLU A 213 -11.59 -3.71 6.61
N ARG A 214 -10.41 -3.90 7.23
CA ARG A 214 -9.44 -4.94 6.83
C ARG A 214 -9.03 -5.76 8.04
N ALA A 215 -8.92 -7.07 7.85
CA ALA A 215 -8.51 -7.98 8.92
C ALA A 215 -7.04 -7.85 9.30
N GLY A 216 -6.18 -7.42 8.36
CA GLY A 216 -4.73 -7.42 8.56
C GLY A 216 -4.18 -8.84 8.73
N SER A 217 -3.07 -8.97 9.46
CA SER A 217 -2.50 -10.28 9.78
C SER A 217 -3.39 -11.08 10.70
N LEU A 218 -3.71 -12.30 10.30
CA LEU A 218 -4.46 -13.28 11.10
C LEU A 218 -3.52 -14.40 11.56
N PRO A 219 -3.77 -15.04 12.72
CA PRO A 219 -3.09 -16.27 13.09
C PRO A 219 -3.30 -17.33 12.01
N ALA A 220 -2.22 -17.83 11.42
CA ALA A 220 -2.28 -18.65 10.22
C ALA A 220 -2.99 -20.00 10.43
N GLY A 221 -2.82 -20.62 11.62
CA GLY A 221 -3.47 -21.90 11.96
C GLY A 221 -4.98 -21.75 12.02
N GLU A 222 -5.46 -20.81 12.84
CA GLU A 222 -6.88 -20.53 13.03
C GLU A 222 -7.55 -20.07 11.72
N PHE A 223 -6.81 -19.32 10.90
CA PHE A 223 -7.33 -18.90 9.60
C PHE A 223 -7.43 -20.07 8.61
N ALA A 224 -6.47 -21.00 8.61
CA ALA A 224 -6.56 -22.23 7.83
C ALA A 224 -7.76 -23.08 8.27
N ASP A 225 -7.93 -23.30 9.57
CA ASP A 225 -9.07 -24.03 10.13
C ASP A 225 -10.41 -23.39 9.74
N LEU A 226 -10.48 -22.05 9.76
CA LEU A 226 -11.66 -21.31 9.31
C LEU A 226 -11.95 -21.55 7.82
N CYS A 227 -10.92 -21.46 6.96
CA CYS A 227 -11.07 -21.65 5.52
C CYS A 227 -11.56 -23.06 5.16
N PHE A 228 -11.11 -24.08 5.88
CA PHE A 228 -11.46 -25.48 5.61
C PHE A 228 -12.61 -26.01 6.49
N SER A 229 -13.23 -25.18 7.32
CA SER A 229 -14.33 -25.56 8.22
C SER A 229 -15.63 -25.93 7.50
N GLY A 230 -15.76 -25.59 6.22
CA GLY A 230 -17.01 -25.72 5.47
C GLY A 230 -18.09 -24.67 5.82
N ARG A 231 -17.84 -23.78 6.80
CA ARG A 231 -18.80 -22.75 7.25
C ARG A 231 -18.91 -21.57 6.30
N TYR A 232 -17.87 -21.29 5.53
CA TYR A 232 -17.75 -20.11 4.70
C TYR A 232 -17.32 -20.47 3.29
N THR A 233 -17.90 -19.78 2.31
CA THR A 233 -17.45 -19.81 0.93
C THR A 233 -16.18 -18.96 0.76
N ARG A 234 -15.41 -19.20 -0.30
CA ARG A 234 -14.25 -18.37 -0.64
C ARG A 234 -14.59 -16.88 -0.71
N ARG A 235 -15.76 -16.53 -1.25
CA ARG A 235 -16.20 -15.12 -1.37
C ARG A 235 -16.45 -14.49 -0.01
N GLU A 236 -17.01 -15.22 0.94
CA GLU A 236 -17.21 -14.74 2.31
C GLU A 236 -15.89 -14.56 3.02
N VAL A 237 -14.96 -15.52 2.90
CA VAL A 237 -13.60 -15.38 3.45
C VAL A 237 -12.89 -14.15 2.87
N GLN A 238 -12.98 -13.91 1.56
CA GLN A 238 -12.41 -12.72 0.94
C GLN A 238 -13.01 -11.41 1.49
N LYS A 239 -14.33 -11.39 1.77
CA LYS A 239 -14.98 -10.24 2.43
C LYS A 239 -14.51 -10.05 3.87
N MET A 240 -14.26 -11.14 4.62
CA MET A 240 -13.69 -11.06 5.97
C MET A 240 -12.30 -10.42 5.96
N LEU A 241 -11.47 -10.70 4.93
CA LEU A 241 -10.17 -10.07 4.78
C LEU A 241 -10.29 -8.60 4.41
N ALA A 242 -11.21 -8.26 3.48
CA ALA A 242 -11.32 -6.91 2.91
C ALA A 242 -12.80 -6.49 2.78
N GLY A 243 -13.23 -5.55 3.61
CA GLY A 243 -14.56 -4.95 3.65
C GLY A 243 -15.36 -5.27 4.92
N GLN A 244 -15.18 -6.44 5.51
CA GLN A 244 -15.90 -6.89 6.72
C GLN A 244 -14.95 -7.30 7.86
N GLY A 245 -13.66 -7.00 7.73
CA GLY A 245 -12.67 -7.21 8.79
C GLY A 245 -12.54 -6.02 9.73
N GLY A 246 -11.59 -6.10 10.65
CA GLY A 246 -11.21 -5.00 11.54
C GLY A 246 -12.32 -4.46 12.41
N LEU A 247 -12.48 -3.12 12.47
CA LEU A 247 -13.52 -2.49 13.30
C LEU A 247 -14.92 -2.95 12.90
N VAL A 248 -15.17 -3.17 11.60
CA VAL A 248 -16.47 -3.68 11.12
C VAL A 248 -16.77 -5.03 11.75
N ALA A 249 -15.80 -5.96 11.77
CA ALA A 249 -15.99 -7.29 12.36
C ALA A 249 -16.22 -7.23 13.87
N HIS A 250 -15.50 -6.38 14.59
CA HIS A 250 -15.55 -6.31 16.06
C HIS A 250 -16.66 -5.45 16.60
N LEU A 251 -16.98 -4.33 15.93
CA LEU A 251 -17.84 -3.25 16.44
C LEU A 251 -19.03 -2.89 15.54
N GLY A 252 -19.12 -3.47 14.33
CA GLY A 252 -20.18 -3.21 13.35
C GLY A 252 -20.09 -1.85 12.66
N THR A 253 -18.97 -1.13 12.76
CA THR A 253 -18.77 0.18 12.14
C THR A 253 -17.33 0.33 11.61
N ASN A 254 -17.19 1.06 10.51
CA ASN A 254 -15.89 1.50 9.98
C ASN A 254 -15.54 2.95 10.38
N SER A 255 -16.42 3.62 11.10
CA SER A 255 -16.26 5.02 11.49
C SER A 255 -15.49 5.15 12.81
N MET A 256 -14.25 5.61 12.75
CA MET A 256 -13.45 5.89 13.95
C MET A 256 -14.05 7.00 14.80
N MET A 257 -14.83 7.91 14.21
CA MET A 257 -15.60 8.93 14.94
C MET A 257 -16.66 8.28 15.85
N GLN A 258 -17.48 7.37 15.30
CA GLN A 258 -18.46 6.61 16.09
C GLN A 258 -17.79 5.77 17.19
N VAL A 259 -16.64 5.18 16.90
CA VAL A 259 -15.87 4.44 17.91
C VAL A 259 -15.42 5.37 19.04
N SER A 260 -14.95 6.57 18.74
CA SER A 260 -14.56 7.57 19.73
C SER A 260 -15.74 8.04 20.59
N GLU A 261 -16.91 8.23 19.99
CA GLU A 261 -18.15 8.56 20.72
C GLU A 261 -18.55 7.44 21.69
N ARG A 262 -18.48 6.18 21.26
CA ARG A 262 -18.75 5.01 22.14
C ARG A 262 -17.73 4.93 23.28
N ILE A 263 -16.45 5.20 23.03
CA ILE A 263 -15.42 5.24 24.09
C ILE A 263 -15.75 6.32 25.11
N ALA A 264 -16.15 7.52 24.66
CA ALA A 264 -16.54 8.61 25.54
C ALA A 264 -17.78 8.28 26.39
N GLN A 265 -18.66 7.39 25.91
CA GLN A 265 -19.82 6.86 26.64
C GLN A 265 -19.50 5.69 27.55
N GLY A 266 -18.23 5.27 27.67
CA GLY A 266 -17.79 4.19 28.55
C GLY A 266 -17.86 2.78 27.92
N ASP A 267 -17.94 2.66 26.60
CA ASP A 267 -17.90 1.35 25.93
C ASP A 267 -16.47 0.76 25.96
N GLU A 268 -16.22 -0.10 26.95
CA GLU A 268 -14.93 -0.74 27.14
C GLU A 268 -14.53 -1.66 25.99
N LYS A 269 -15.49 -2.29 25.29
CA LYS A 269 -15.21 -3.09 24.11
C LYS A 269 -14.72 -2.21 22.96
N ALA A 270 -15.36 -1.08 22.73
CA ALA A 270 -14.94 -0.12 21.71
C ALA A 270 -13.52 0.41 21.99
N ARG A 271 -13.22 0.73 23.27
CA ARG A 271 -11.89 1.14 23.72
C ARG A 271 -10.85 0.07 23.43
N LEU A 272 -11.07 -1.17 23.89
CA LEU A 272 -10.14 -2.28 23.72
C LEU A 272 -9.83 -2.54 22.24
N VAL A 273 -10.85 -2.53 21.37
CA VAL A 273 -10.67 -2.78 19.94
C VAL A 273 -9.91 -1.64 19.27
N ALA A 274 -10.20 -0.36 19.64
CA ALA A 274 -9.46 0.79 19.13
C ALA A 274 -7.99 0.78 19.57
N GLU A 275 -7.72 0.47 20.84
CA GLU A 275 -6.37 0.31 21.37
C GLU A 275 -5.62 -0.82 20.67
N ALA A 276 -6.26 -1.96 20.42
CA ALA A 276 -5.66 -3.08 19.70
C ALA A 276 -5.28 -2.70 18.25
N MET A 277 -6.11 -1.91 17.56
CA MET A 277 -5.78 -1.36 16.24
C MET A 277 -4.55 -0.46 16.33
N CYS A 278 -4.54 0.50 17.25
CA CYS A 278 -3.41 1.42 17.44
C CYS A 278 -2.12 0.69 17.84
N TYR A 279 -2.22 -0.33 18.69
CA TYR A 279 -1.11 -1.20 19.07
C TYR A 279 -0.52 -1.94 17.86
N GLY A 280 -1.38 -2.50 17.01
CA GLY A 280 -0.96 -3.13 15.74
C GLY A 280 -0.23 -2.16 14.82
N ILE A 281 -0.73 -0.92 14.69
CA ILE A 281 -0.09 0.14 13.91
C ILE A 281 1.29 0.48 14.49
N SER A 282 1.40 0.66 15.80
CA SER A 282 2.65 1.00 16.47
C SER A 282 3.71 -0.10 16.31
N LYS A 283 3.29 -1.37 16.41
CA LYS A 283 4.17 -2.52 16.11
C LYS A 283 4.67 -2.50 14.67
N GLN A 284 3.81 -2.19 13.72
CA GLN A 284 4.18 -2.13 12.31
C GLN A 284 5.14 -0.96 12.02
N ILE A 285 4.96 0.19 12.68
CA ILE A 285 5.90 1.32 12.62
C ILE A 285 7.29 0.86 13.14
N GLY A 286 7.33 0.15 14.28
CA GLY A 286 8.57 -0.43 14.81
C GLY A 286 9.23 -1.43 13.85
N ALA A 287 8.44 -2.28 13.20
CA ALA A 287 8.95 -3.21 12.17
C ALA A 287 9.56 -2.48 10.98
N MET A 288 8.92 -1.41 10.48
CA MET A 288 9.45 -0.59 9.39
C MET A 288 10.72 0.18 9.79
N ALA A 289 10.82 0.61 11.05
CA ALA A 289 12.05 1.20 11.58
C ALA A 289 13.19 0.17 11.61
N ALA A 290 12.90 -1.07 12.00
CA ALA A 290 13.89 -2.15 11.99
C ALA A 290 14.36 -2.49 10.56
N ALA A 291 13.49 -2.43 9.53
CA ALA A 291 13.86 -2.59 8.13
C ALA A 291 14.90 -1.55 7.66
N MET A 292 14.98 -0.40 8.33
CA MET A 292 15.97 0.66 8.10
C MET A 292 17.08 0.69 9.15
N CYS A 293 17.24 -0.39 9.92
CA CYS A 293 18.25 -0.50 11.01
C CYS A 293 18.16 0.63 12.05
N GLY A 294 16.96 1.10 12.36
CA GLY A 294 16.70 2.18 13.31
C GLY A 294 17.10 3.58 12.80
N ARG A 295 17.54 3.73 11.56
CA ARG A 295 17.90 5.03 10.97
C ARG A 295 16.64 5.67 10.38
N VAL A 296 15.89 6.35 11.22
CA VAL A 296 14.62 6.99 10.87
C VAL A 296 14.70 8.46 11.22
N ASP A 297 14.46 9.32 10.24
CA ASP A 297 14.47 10.78 10.42
C ASP A 297 13.14 11.28 10.99
N ALA A 298 12.02 10.67 10.59
CA ALA A 298 10.69 10.96 11.13
C ALA A 298 9.72 9.78 10.96
N VAL A 299 8.74 9.70 11.86
CA VAL A 299 7.51 8.91 11.71
C VAL A 299 6.40 9.85 11.27
N ILE A 300 5.73 9.53 10.17
CA ILE A 300 4.68 10.38 9.58
C ILE A 300 3.35 9.67 9.66
N LEU A 301 2.33 10.33 10.24
CA LEU A 301 0.95 9.87 10.26
C LEU A 301 0.13 10.69 9.28
N THR A 302 -0.60 10.02 8.38
CA THR A 302 -1.47 10.66 7.38
C THR A 302 -2.76 9.84 7.19
N GLY A 303 -3.65 10.28 6.32
CA GLY A 303 -4.97 9.66 6.11
C GLY A 303 -6.05 10.25 7.00
N GLY A 304 -7.31 9.86 6.75
CA GLY A 304 -8.46 10.45 7.43
C GLY A 304 -8.50 10.20 8.94
N ILE A 305 -8.00 9.05 9.41
CA ILE A 305 -7.95 8.70 10.84
C ILE A 305 -6.88 9.52 11.59
N ALA A 306 -5.91 10.10 10.90
CA ALA A 306 -4.93 10.99 11.52
C ALA A 306 -5.54 12.30 12.10
N HIS A 307 -6.82 12.59 11.83
CA HIS A 307 -7.60 13.62 12.55
C HIS A 307 -8.02 13.18 13.96
N ASN A 308 -7.95 11.89 14.28
CA ASN A 308 -8.43 11.36 15.54
C ASN A 308 -7.34 11.44 16.62
N GLU A 309 -7.55 12.32 17.61
CA GLU A 309 -6.58 12.55 18.68
C GLU A 309 -6.26 11.29 19.50
N PHE A 310 -7.25 10.43 19.77
CA PHE A 310 -7.02 9.19 20.52
C PHE A 310 -6.00 8.30 19.81
N VAL A 311 -6.18 8.13 18.49
CA VAL A 311 -5.28 7.31 17.67
C VAL A 311 -3.88 7.93 17.59
N VAL A 312 -3.81 9.24 17.32
CA VAL A 312 -2.52 9.95 17.20
C VAL A 312 -1.75 9.88 18.51
N ARG A 313 -2.37 10.23 19.65
CA ARG A 313 -1.71 10.19 20.96
C ARG A 313 -1.21 8.79 21.33
N TYR A 314 -2.01 7.75 21.04
CA TYR A 314 -1.60 6.38 21.30
C TYR A 314 -0.33 6.02 20.50
N ILE A 315 -0.32 6.34 19.22
CA ILE A 315 0.83 6.04 18.34
C ILE A 315 2.06 6.87 18.75
N GLU A 316 1.90 8.15 19.08
CA GLU A 316 2.98 9.01 19.56
C GLU A 316 3.64 8.44 20.83
N GLN A 317 2.83 8.04 21.81
CA GLN A 317 3.34 7.43 23.05
C GLN A 317 4.16 6.16 22.81
N HIS A 318 3.79 5.37 21.79
CA HIS A 318 4.42 4.08 21.50
C HIS A 318 5.55 4.17 20.48
N CYS A 319 5.70 5.27 19.74
CA CYS A 319 6.63 5.36 18.61
C CYS A 319 7.63 6.53 18.72
N SER A 320 7.44 7.48 19.64
CA SER A 320 8.31 8.66 19.77
C SER A 320 9.77 8.32 20.13
N PHE A 321 10.03 7.12 20.63
CA PHE A 321 11.38 6.63 20.87
C PHE A 321 12.14 6.29 19.57
N ILE A 322 11.42 6.12 18.43
CA ILE A 322 12.02 5.80 17.13
C ILE A 322 12.56 7.08 16.48
N ALA A 323 11.69 8.09 16.34
CA ALA A 323 11.97 9.38 15.74
C ALA A 323 10.82 10.37 16.04
N PRO A 324 10.98 11.67 15.79
CA PRO A 324 9.88 12.63 15.90
C PRO A 324 8.67 12.18 15.08
N VAL A 325 7.46 12.28 15.68
CA VAL A 325 6.20 11.99 15.01
C VAL A 325 5.63 13.27 14.42
N SER A 326 5.31 13.25 13.14
CA SER A 326 4.69 14.35 12.40
C SER A 326 3.34 13.93 11.84
N VAL A 327 2.32 14.76 12.01
CA VAL A 327 0.94 14.43 11.64
C VAL A 327 0.46 15.33 10.50
N TYR A 328 0.00 14.71 9.42
CA TYR A 328 -0.54 15.35 8.22
C TYR A 328 -1.90 14.71 7.90
N PRO A 329 -2.98 15.14 8.59
CA PRO A 329 -4.28 14.53 8.43
C PRO A 329 -4.86 14.76 7.03
N GLY A 330 -5.64 13.77 6.55
CA GLY A 330 -6.29 13.84 5.24
C GLY A 330 -5.52 13.08 4.16
N GLU A 331 -6.06 13.10 2.95
CA GLU A 331 -5.53 12.31 1.85
C GLU A 331 -4.97 13.17 0.70
N ASN A 332 -5.52 14.37 0.48
CA ASN A 332 -5.12 15.34 -0.57
C ASN A 332 -4.79 14.70 -1.93
N GLU A 333 -5.55 13.64 -2.31
CA GLU A 333 -5.21 12.81 -3.47
C GLU A 333 -5.31 13.61 -4.79
N LEU A 334 -6.32 14.47 -4.95
CA LEU A 334 -6.47 15.28 -6.17
C LEU A 334 -5.35 16.29 -6.33
N GLU A 335 -4.98 16.99 -5.25
CA GLU A 335 -3.83 17.89 -5.22
C GLU A 335 -2.53 17.15 -5.54
N SER A 336 -2.35 15.96 -4.96
CA SER A 336 -1.18 15.11 -5.23
C SER A 336 -1.11 14.67 -6.70
N LEU A 337 -2.25 14.35 -7.32
CA LEU A 337 -2.32 14.03 -8.75
C LEU A 337 -1.90 15.24 -9.58
N VAL A 338 -2.46 16.42 -9.29
CA VAL A 338 -2.15 17.65 -10.03
C VAL A 338 -0.66 18.01 -9.92
N ALA A 339 -0.07 17.97 -8.71
CA ALA A 339 1.34 18.20 -8.52
C ALA A 339 2.22 17.29 -9.39
N ASN A 340 1.83 15.99 -9.49
CA ASN A 340 2.51 15.05 -10.38
C ASN A 340 2.31 15.35 -11.88
N ALA A 341 1.16 15.86 -12.31
CA ALA A 341 0.96 16.31 -13.70
C ALA A 341 1.77 17.56 -14.02
N LEU A 342 1.85 18.52 -13.08
CA LEU A 342 2.59 19.78 -13.26
C LEU A 342 4.07 19.56 -13.47
N VAL A 343 4.73 18.65 -12.74
CA VAL A 343 6.15 18.37 -12.93
C VAL A 343 6.45 17.79 -14.33
N VAL A 344 5.49 17.09 -14.94
CA VAL A 344 5.58 16.62 -16.33
C VAL A 344 5.36 17.77 -17.30
N LEU A 345 4.29 18.56 -17.12
CA LEU A 345 3.95 19.66 -18.02
C LEU A 345 5.02 20.76 -18.04
N ARG A 346 5.68 20.99 -16.90
CA ARG A 346 6.81 21.91 -16.76
C ARG A 346 8.14 21.36 -17.29
N GLY A 347 8.14 20.11 -17.77
CA GLY A 347 9.33 19.45 -18.30
C GLY A 347 10.39 19.09 -17.24
N THR A 348 10.02 19.11 -15.94
CA THR A 348 10.94 18.75 -14.85
C THR A 348 11.24 17.26 -14.86
N ILE A 349 10.27 16.43 -15.23
CA ILE A 349 10.43 14.98 -15.40
C ILE A 349 9.82 14.51 -16.72
N VAL A 350 10.35 13.40 -17.25
CA VAL A 350 9.74 12.70 -18.37
C VAL A 350 8.85 11.61 -17.80
N PRO A 351 7.57 11.51 -18.23
CA PRO A 351 6.68 10.43 -17.76
C PRO A 351 7.24 9.08 -18.16
N LYS A 352 7.09 8.11 -17.28
CA LYS A 352 7.52 6.73 -17.52
C LYS A 352 6.59 6.05 -18.54
N VAL A 353 7.14 5.08 -19.26
CA VAL A 353 6.37 4.25 -20.19
C VAL A 353 5.96 2.96 -19.52
N TYR A 354 4.67 2.68 -19.52
CA TYR A 354 4.16 1.38 -19.07
C TYR A 354 4.40 0.34 -20.18
N ALA A 355 5.36 -0.55 -19.94
CA ALA A 355 5.75 -1.56 -20.93
C ALA A 355 4.88 -2.81 -20.83
N CYS A 356 4.44 -3.34 -21.97
CA CYS A 356 3.94 -4.71 -22.05
C CYS A 356 5.11 -5.65 -21.75
N ARG A 357 5.01 -6.56 -20.75
CA ARG A 357 5.97 -7.67 -20.69
C ARG A 357 5.78 -8.48 -21.96
N VAL A 358 6.68 -8.33 -22.91
CA VAL A 358 6.96 -9.41 -23.86
C VAL A 358 7.39 -10.58 -22.96
N LYS A 359 6.60 -11.67 -22.92
CA LYS A 359 7.09 -12.93 -22.37
C LYS A 359 8.39 -13.18 -23.10
N GLU A 360 9.53 -13.01 -22.46
CA GLU A 360 10.73 -13.68 -22.89
C GLU A 360 10.38 -15.17 -22.88
N LEU A 361 10.06 -15.69 -24.04
CA LEU A 361 10.12 -17.09 -24.33
C LEU A 361 11.58 -17.46 -24.05
N ARG A 362 11.86 -17.86 -22.80
CA ARG A 362 13.06 -18.65 -22.53
C ARG A 362 12.93 -19.83 -23.46
N THR A 363 13.57 -19.73 -24.64
CA THR A 363 13.89 -20.84 -25.47
C THR A 363 14.61 -21.82 -24.55
N ARG A 364 13.88 -22.84 -24.11
CA ARG A 364 14.48 -24.05 -23.59
C ARG A 364 15.43 -24.49 -24.74
N ARG A 365 16.72 -24.17 -24.64
CA ARG A 365 17.72 -24.83 -25.39
C ARG A 365 17.56 -26.32 -25.08
N SER A 366 16.91 -27.02 -25.98
CA SER A 366 16.91 -28.46 -26.06
C SER A 366 18.38 -28.91 -25.96
N ARG A 367 18.68 -29.58 -24.86
CA ARG A 367 19.90 -30.37 -24.81
C ARG A 367 19.84 -31.36 -25.97
N PRO A 368 20.86 -31.50 -26.84
CA PRO A 368 20.87 -32.54 -27.84
C PRO A 368 20.88 -33.88 -27.12
N SER A 369 19.91 -34.72 -27.47
CA SER A 369 19.90 -36.15 -27.16
C SER A 369 21.07 -36.81 -27.87
N GLY A 370 22.15 -37.09 -27.15
CA GLY A 370 23.23 -37.96 -27.63
C GLY A 370 22.82 -39.38 -27.36
N SER A 371 22.53 -40.10 -28.44
CA SER A 371 22.34 -41.53 -28.51
C SER A 371 23.66 -42.28 -28.34
N ASP A 372 23.57 -43.40 -27.68
CA ASP A 372 24.34 -44.64 -27.83
C ASP A 372 25.86 -44.61 -27.91
N ARG A 373 26.48 -45.25 -26.90
CA ARG A 373 27.43 -46.36 -27.16
C ARG A 373 27.57 -47.23 -25.90
N GLN A 374 27.29 -48.50 -26.14
CA GLN A 374 27.58 -49.66 -25.32
C GLN A 374 29.09 -49.83 -25.09
N GLY A 375 29.49 -50.40 -23.95
CA GLY A 375 30.84 -50.98 -23.85
C GLY A 375 31.31 -51.22 -22.41
N SER A 376 30.94 -52.35 -21.88
CA SER A 376 31.71 -53.38 -21.12
C SER A 376 32.63 -53.00 -19.94
N LYS A 377 32.31 -53.62 -18.80
CA LYS A 377 33.10 -54.39 -17.81
C LYS A 377 34.38 -53.79 -17.19
N SER A 378 34.42 -53.58 -15.87
CA SER A 378 34.99 -54.53 -14.91
C SER A 378 35.15 -53.90 -13.51
N ARG A 379 34.62 -54.63 -12.52
CA ARG A 379 35.15 -55.07 -11.21
C ARG A 379 35.98 -54.09 -10.37
N THR A 380 35.36 -53.63 -9.27
CA THR A 380 35.62 -53.94 -7.82
C THR A 380 36.95 -53.50 -7.18
N PRO A 381 37.05 -53.57 -5.87
CA PRO A 381 36.65 -52.53 -4.89
C PRO A 381 37.88 -52.20 -3.99
N HIS A 382 37.82 -51.17 -3.18
CA HIS A 382 38.50 -51.19 -1.87
C HIS A 382 37.96 -50.11 -0.93
N THR A 383 37.70 -50.54 0.24
CA THR A 383 37.31 -49.98 1.51
C THR A 383 38.46 -49.28 2.24
N PRO A 384 38.34 -48.92 3.48
CA PRO A 384 38.38 -47.56 4.01
C PRO A 384 39.60 -47.30 4.91
N CYS A 385 39.82 -46.08 5.33
CA CYS A 385 40.72 -45.80 6.45
C CYS A 385 40.27 -44.57 7.16
N GLU A 386 39.74 -44.71 8.33
CA GLU A 386 40.33 -44.64 9.68
C GLU A 386 40.58 -43.19 10.15
N THR A 387 39.76 -42.80 11.05
CA THR A 387 40.03 -42.36 12.46
C THR A 387 41.30 -41.58 12.77
N ALA A 388 41.16 -40.39 13.31
CA ALA A 388 41.96 -39.94 14.42
C ALA A 388 41.24 -38.92 15.30
N ASN A 389 40.82 -39.43 16.42
CA ASN A 389 40.60 -38.83 17.73
C ASN A 389 41.66 -37.82 18.15
N ARG A 390 41.28 -36.74 18.81
CA ARG A 390 41.84 -36.28 20.08
C ARG A 390 41.05 -35.11 20.67
N ALA A 391 40.39 -35.39 21.77
CA ALA A 391 40.06 -34.48 22.85
C ALA A 391 41.16 -34.65 23.94
N PRO A 392 41.09 -34.05 25.11
CA PRO A 392 40.66 -32.73 25.56
C PRO A 392 41.70 -32.01 26.43
N ASN A 393 41.51 -30.77 26.81
CA ASN A 393 42.19 -30.32 28.02
C ASN A 393 41.31 -29.45 28.93
N ARG A 394 41.38 -29.85 30.20
CA ARG A 394 40.65 -29.40 31.37
C ARG A 394 41.40 -28.23 32.06
N ASN A 395 40.62 -27.56 32.88
CA ASN A 395 40.92 -26.92 34.18
C ASN A 395 41.02 -25.39 34.15
N ARG A 396 40.44 -24.63 35.06
CA ARG A 396 40.15 -24.74 36.52
C ARG A 396 39.21 -23.60 36.90
N ALA A 397 38.15 -23.84 37.59
CA ALA A 397 37.95 -23.69 39.03
C ALA A 397 37.83 -22.24 39.54
N ALA A 398 36.65 -21.83 39.90
CA ALA A 398 36.03 -21.77 41.23
C ALA A 398 36.51 -20.61 42.12
N LYS A 399 35.51 -19.78 42.56
CA LYS A 399 35.26 -19.36 43.98
C LYS A 399 34.01 -18.46 43.98
N ARG A 400 32.95 -18.92 44.50
CA ARG A 400 32.21 -18.65 45.75
C ARG A 400 32.61 -17.34 46.44
N ASN A 401 31.60 -16.43 46.67
CA ASN A 401 31.16 -16.17 48.04
C ASN A 401 29.77 -15.50 48.10
N ARG A 402 29.04 -15.92 49.12
CA ARG A 402 27.74 -15.47 49.64
C ARG A 402 27.87 -14.19 50.45
N ALA A 403 26.76 -13.43 50.51
CA ALA A 403 26.08 -12.89 51.71
C ALA A 403 25.02 -11.93 51.18
N ALA A 404 23.73 -12.11 51.26
CA ALA A 404 22.80 -12.09 52.40
C ALA A 404 22.87 -10.78 53.22
N THR A 405 21.78 -10.01 53.15
CA THR A 405 20.89 -9.50 54.22
C THR A 405 20.01 -8.38 53.64
N GLU A 406 18.71 -8.58 53.58
CA GLU A 406 17.60 -7.99 54.37
C GLU A 406 17.75 -6.54 54.85
N THR A 407 16.74 -5.73 54.46
CA THR A 407 15.74 -4.99 55.29
C THR A 407 15.06 -3.97 54.41
N SER A 408 13.78 -4.04 54.15
CA SER A 408 12.54 -3.57 54.82
C SER A 408 12.29 -2.06 54.81
N ALA A 409 11.05 -1.75 54.46
CA ALA A 409 10.21 -0.59 54.75
C ALA A 409 10.37 0.66 53.85
N GLY A 410 9.38 1.04 53.06
CA GLY A 410 8.15 1.75 53.44
C GLY A 410 8.21 3.17 52.91
N TYR A 411 7.42 3.45 51.92
CA TYR A 411 6.43 4.51 51.78
C TYR A 411 5.83 4.40 50.35
#